data_d2ccb33ef73deefadfa4bd9459d431c2
#
_entry.id   d2ccb33ef73deefadfa4bd9459d431c2
#
_cell.length_a   1.000
_cell.length_b   1.000
_cell.length_c   1.000
_cell.angle_alpha   90.00
_cell.angle_beta   90.00
_cell.angle_gamma   90.00
#
_symmetry.space_group_name_H-M   'P 1'
#
loop_
_entity.id
_entity.type
_entity.pdbx_description
1 polymer ?
#
loop_
_entity_poly.entity_id
_entity_poly.type
_entity_poly.pdbx_seq_one_letter_code
_entity_poly.pdbx_strand_id
1 'polypeptide(L)'
;MPEPVPAVIVAAGRGVRFGGPVPKPVTTLAGKAVVAMSVEAMAAGGCSHAIVVIPRNGEHHFQPALAASPIPVTLVEGDETRQASVRRGIAAIRDRADLADARVVLVHDAVRPLVPATVVARVIRSIREGAVAVAPAIPVADSIRAEGPDGRLTIVDRDPLRAIQTPQGFDLDVLEASHAYAAEQGIDCTDDLSVCEAAGHQVAIVKGAMTSLKITSATDLDLAHAFLKLRAGIGRHSFRRVLRHRPFAWFVTTEQPAHEVIRSPR
;
A
#
# COMPACT_ATOMS: atom_id res chain seq x y z
N MET A 1 -19.36 -15.89 16.07
CA MET A 1 -19.01 -15.42 14.72
C MET A 1 -17.49 -15.24 14.67
N PRO A 2 -16.82 -15.31 13.52
CA PRO A 2 -15.41 -14.99 13.48
C PRO A 2 -15.18 -13.53 13.91
N GLU A 3 -14.06 -13.27 14.58
CA GLU A 3 -13.65 -11.94 15.02
C GLU A 3 -13.62 -10.95 13.83
N PRO A 4 -14.28 -9.78 13.94
CA PRO A 4 -14.30 -8.82 12.85
C PRO A 4 -12.93 -8.20 12.61
N VAL A 5 -12.60 -7.97 11.34
CA VAL A 5 -11.35 -7.32 10.91
C VAL A 5 -11.72 -6.10 10.08
N PRO A 6 -11.87 -4.91 10.69
CA PRO A 6 -12.09 -3.69 9.95
C PRO A 6 -10.83 -3.21 9.21
N ALA A 7 -11.03 -2.55 8.07
CA ALA A 7 -10.00 -1.84 7.34
C ALA A 7 -10.31 -0.33 7.29
N VAL A 8 -9.41 0.51 7.79
CA VAL A 8 -9.43 1.96 7.60
C VAL A 8 -8.80 2.25 6.24
N ILE A 9 -9.60 2.74 5.29
CA ILE A 9 -9.15 3.06 3.93
C ILE A 9 -8.99 4.56 3.81
N VAL A 10 -7.74 5.03 3.76
CA VAL A 10 -7.42 6.47 3.75
C VAL A 10 -7.58 7.04 2.35
N ALA A 11 -8.64 7.81 2.16
CA ALA A 11 -9.02 8.43 0.89
C ALA A 11 -9.09 9.97 0.96
N ALA A 12 -8.86 10.59 2.14
CA ALA A 12 -8.99 12.02 2.39
C ALA A 12 -7.86 12.89 1.78
N GLY A 13 -6.81 12.27 1.22
CA GLY A 13 -5.68 13.00 0.63
C GLY A 13 -6.10 13.88 -0.55
N ARG A 14 -5.66 15.16 -0.54
CA ARG A 14 -6.02 16.18 -1.55
C ARG A 14 -5.60 15.87 -3.00
N GLY A 15 -4.75 14.86 -3.22
CA GLY A 15 -4.36 14.43 -4.58
C GLY A 15 -3.78 15.52 -5.49
N VAL A 16 -3.21 16.59 -4.94
CA VAL A 16 -2.77 17.82 -5.63
C VAL A 16 -1.94 17.55 -6.89
N ARG A 17 -1.16 16.48 -6.88
CA ARG A 17 -0.31 16.06 -8.02
C ARG A 17 -1.09 15.41 -9.19
N PHE A 18 -2.36 15.08 -9.00
CA PHE A 18 -3.16 14.39 -10.03
C PHE A 18 -4.02 15.37 -10.88
N GLY A 19 -4.29 16.60 -10.39
CA GLY A 19 -4.81 17.74 -11.16
C GLY A 19 -6.21 17.60 -11.75
N GLY A 20 -7.05 16.69 -11.28
CA GLY A 20 -8.40 16.49 -11.81
C GLY A 20 -9.51 17.11 -10.92
N PRO A 21 -10.71 17.36 -11.48
CA PRO A 21 -11.86 17.91 -10.75
C PRO A 21 -12.48 16.93 -9.76
N VAL A 22 -12.09 15.66 -9.81
CA VAL A 22 -12.63 14.56 -8.99
C VAL A 22 -11.53 14.04 -8.07
N PRO A 23 -11.83 13.69 -6.80
CA PRO A 23 -10.84 13.10 -5.89
C PRO A 23 -10.20 11.85 -6.50
N LYS A 24 -8.86 11.77 -6.48
CA LYS A 24 -8.10 10.64 -7.07
C LYS A 24 -8.66 9.24 -6.72
N PRO A 25 -9.08 8.93 -5.48
CA PRO A 25 -9.59 7.61 -5.15
C PRO A 25 -10.87 7.21 -5.90
N VAL A 26 -11.65 8.16 -6.43
CA VAL A 26 -12.85 7.87 -7.23
C VAL A 26 -12.59 7.89 -8.73
N THR A 27 -11.36 8.17 -9.18
CA THR A 27 -10.95 7.99 -10.58
C THR A 27 -11.14 6.53 -10.98
N THR A 28 -11.53 6.30 -12.25
CA THR A 28 -11.80 4.95 -12.75
C THR A 28 -10.55 4.26 -13.28
N LEU A 29 -10.39 3.00 -12.92
CA LEU A 29 -9.42 2.07 -13.46
C LEU A 29 -10.20 0.86 -14.05
N ALA A 30 -10.13 0.66 -15.37
CA ALA A 30 -10.89 -0.37 -16.07
C ALA A 30 -12.41 -0.33 -15.77
N GLY A 31 -13.01 0.86 -15.72
CA GLY A 31 -14.44 1.06 -15.49
C GLY A 31 -14.90 0.99 -14.03
N LYS A 32 -13.99 0.80 -13.06
CA LYS A 32 -14.30 0.75 -11.63
C LYS A 32 -13.51 1.80 -10.87
N ALA A 33 -14.11 2.43 -9.85
CA ALA A 33 -13.42 3.40 -9.01
C ALA A 33 -12.25 2.74 -8.26
N VAL A 34 -11.10 3.42 -8.18
CA VAL A 34 -9.90 2.93 -7.52
C VAL A 34 -10.17 2.57 -6.06
N VAL A 35 -10.94 3.40 -5.34
CA VAL A 35 -11.33 3.10 -3.95
C VAL A 35 -12.18 1.85 -3.82
N ALA A 36 -13.10 1.61 -4.76
CA ALA A 36 -13.93 0.39 -4.75
C ALA A 36 -13.08 -0.87 -4.93
N MET A 37 -12.09 -0.82 -5.82
CA MET A 37 -11.14 -1.92 -5.99
C MET A 37 -10.27 -2.15 -4.74
N SER A 38 -9.90 -1.08 -4.04
CA SER A 38 -9.17 -1.19 -2.77
C SER A 38 -10.03 -1.86 -1.69
N VAL A 39 -11.31 -1.50 -1.58
CA VAL A 39 -12.26 -2.17 -0.66
C VAL A 39 -12.43 -3.65 -1.02
N GLU A 40 -12.59 -3.97 -2.31
CA GLU A 40 -12.69 -5.36 -2.77
C GLU A 40 -11.44 -6.18 -2.44
N ALA A 41 -10.25 -5.59 -2.59
CA ALA A 41 -9.01 -6.25 -2.23
C ALA A 41 -8.92 -6.56 -0.73
N MET A 42 -9.37 -5.63 0.13
CA MET A 42 -9.45 -5.84 1.58
C MET A 42 -10.45 -6.96 1.92
N ALA A 43 -11.65 -6.91 1.34
CA ALA A 43 -12.67 -7.95 1.52
C ALA A 43 -12.17 -9.33 1.09
N ALA A 44 -11.56 -9.43 -0.09
CA ALA A 44 -11.00 -10.68 -0.60
C ALA A 44 -9.87 -11.24 0.27
N GLY A 45 -9.19 -10.40 1.04
CA GLY A 45 -8.12 -10.78 1.97
C GLY A 45 -8.59 -11.12 3.38
N GLY A 46 -9.89 -10.98 3.68
CA GLY A 46 -10.49 -11.35 4.96
C GLY A 46 -10.94 -10.20 5.85
N CYS A 47 -10.96 -8.96 5.35
CA CYS A 47 -11.59 -7.86 6.08
C CYS A 47 -13.12 -7.98 6.04
N SER A 48 -13.77 -7.67 7.16
CA SER A 48 -15.23 -7.75 7.34
C SER A 48 -15.95 -6.41 7.10
N HIS A 49 -15.24 -5.28 7.26
CA HIS A 49 -15.78 -3.93 7.15
C HIS A 49 -14.74 -2.99 6.54
N ALA A 50 -15.21 -1.95 5.85
CA ALA A 50 -14.39 -0.87 5.35
C ALA A 50 -14.84 0.47 5.97
N ILE A 51 -13.97 1.10 6.74
CA ILE A 51 -14.13 2.49 7.20
C ILE A 51 -13.36 3.35 6.21
N VAL A 52 -14.07 3.99 5.29
CA VAL A 52 -13.44 4.81 4.24
C VAL A 52 -13.39 6.26 4.70
N VAL A 53 -12.16 6.73 4.92
CA VAL A 53 -11.94 8.12 5.38
C VAL A 53 -11.82 9.01 4.15
N ILE A 54 -12.80 9.89 3.96
CA ILE A 54 -13.01 10.71 2.76
C ILE A 54 -12.68 12.20 3.02
N PRO A 55 -12.44 13.02 1.99
CA PRO A 55 -12.36 14.47 2.14
C PRO A 55 -13.66 15.05 2.71
N ARG A 56 -13.57 16.16 3.42
CA ARG A 56 -14.76 16.90 3.87
C ARG A 56 -15.70 17.18 2.69
N ASN A 57 -16.99 16.98 2.90
CA ASN A 57 -18.05 17.12 1.89
C ASN A 57 -17.87 16.20 0.65
N GLY A 58 -17.05 15.15 0.77
CA GLY A 58 -16.74 14.24 -0.35
C GLY A 58 -17.76 13.13 -0.56
N GLU A 59 -18.74 12.94 0.32
CA GLU A 59 -19.67 11.80 0.35
C GLU A 59 -20.35 11.55 -1.00
N HIS A 60 -20.79 12.60 -1.68
CA HIS A 60 -21.48 12.54 -2.97
C HIS A 60 -20.63 11.89 -4.09
N HIS A 61 -19.30 11.87 -3.96
CA HIS A 61 -18.41 11.16 -4.87
C HIS A 61 -18.19 9.69 -4.48
N PHE A 62 -18.11 9.43 -3.18
CA PHE A 62 -17.72 8.11 -2.67
C PHE A 62 -18.89 7.15 -2.51
N GLN A 63 -20.06 7.65 -2.11
CA GLN A 63 -21.26 6.82 -1.91
C GLN A 63 -21.66 6.04 -3.18
N PRO A 64 -21.77 6.66 -4.38
CA PRO A 64 -22.06 5.93 -5.60
C PRO A 64 -20.95 4.95 -5.99
N ALA A 65 -19.68 5.33 -5.78
CA ALA A 65 -18.52 4.51 -6.11
C ALA A 65 -18.44 3.22 -5.28
N LEU A 66 -19.00 3.23 -4.07
CA LEU A 66 -18.94 2.14 -3.09
C LEU A 66 -20.26 1.40 -2.93
N ALA A 67 -21.31 1.76 -3.66
CA ALA A 67 -22.64 1.17 -3.54
C ALA A 67 -22.68 -0.35 -3.76
N ALA A 68 -21.76 -0.90 -4.58
CA ALA A 68 -21.64 -2.33 -4.86
C ALA A 68 -20.52 -3.00 -4.04
N SER A 69 -20.17 -2.46 -2.87
CA SER A 69 -19.14 -3.04 -2.01
C SER A 69 -19.52 -4.46 -1.53
N PRO A 70 -18.58 -5.42 -1.54
CA PRO A 70 -18.83 -6.78 -1.04
C PRO A 70 -18.90 -6.89 0.48
N ILE A 71 -18.52 -5.85 1.22
CA ILE A 71 -18.56 -5.74 2.68
C ILE A 71 -19.20 -4.41 3.09
N PRO A 72 -19.77 -4.30 4.31
CA PRO A 72 -20.28 -3.05 4.82
C PRO A 72 -19.24 -1.93 4.75
N VAL A 73 -19.68 -0.74 4.33
CA VAL A 73 -18.87 0.48 4.22
C VAL A 73 -19.43 1.57 5.11
N THR A 74 -18.56 2.19 5.90
CA THR A 74 -18.87 3.43 6.63
C THR A 74 -18.00 4.55 6.07
N LEU A 75 -18.60 5.65 5.66
CA LEU A 75 -17.88 6.87 5.24
C LEU A 75 -17.65 7.75 6.46
N VAL A 76 -16.42 8.24 6.60
CA VAL A 76 -16.01 9.13 7.69
C VAL A 76 -15.23 10.29 7.10
N GLU A 77 -15.57 11.51 7.47
CA GLU A 77 -14.77 12.67 7.06
C GLU A 77 -13.40 12.65 7.73
N GLY A 78 -12.37 12.82 6.92
CA GLY A 78 -10.99 12.94 7.38
C GLY A 78 -10.70 14.30 8.02
N ASP A 79 -9.43 14.47 8.38
CA ASP A 79 -8.94 15.67 9.02
C ASP A 79 -7.77 16.29 8.22
N GLU A 80 -7.10 17.29 8.78
CA GLU A 80 -6.06 18.08 8.08
C GLU A 80 -4.84 17.23 7.68
N THR A 81 -4.46 16.26 8.54
CA THR A 81 -3.33 15.36 8.28
C THR A 81 -3.79 13.93 8.02
N ARG A 82 -2.90 13.11 7.40
CA ARG A 82 -3.15 11.68 7.22
C ARG A 82 -3.33 10.99 8.58
N GLN A 83 -2.47 11.30 9.54
CA GLN A 83 -2.48 10.74 10.88
C GLN A 83 -3.79 11.08 11.62
N ALA A 84 -4.24 12.33 11.57
CA ALA A 84 -5.53 12.73 12.14
C ALA A 84 -6.72 12.04 11.44
N SER A 85 -6.64 11.85 10.12
CA SER A 85 -7.64 11.10 9.35
C SER A 85 -7.73 9.63 9.78
N VAL A 86 -6.59 8.97 10.06
CA VAL A 86 -6.59 7.59 10.59
C VAL A 86 -7.24 7.55 11.97
N ARG A 87 -6.97 8.51 12.86
CA ARG A 87 -7.66 8.60 14.18
C ARG A 87 -9.18 8.68 14.04
N ARG A 88 -9.69 9.43 13.05
CA ARG A 88 -11.14 9.45 12.74
C ARG A 88 -11.65 8.07 12.35
N GLY A 89 -10.89 7.33 11.56
CA GLY A 89 -11.23 5.96 11.17
C GLY A 89 -11.24 5.00 12.37
N ILE A 90 -10.26 5.10 13.28
CA ILE A 90 -10.20 4.31 14.52
C ILE A 90 -11.41 4.61 15.42
N ALA A 91 -11.73 5.89 15.64
CA ALA A 91 -12.89 6.30 16.42
C ALA A 91 -14.20 5.71 15.84
N ALA A 92 -14.37 5.76 14.52
CA ALA A 92 -15.55 5.17 13.87
C ALA A 92 -15.62 3.64 14.01
N ILE A 93 -14.51 2.92 14.18
CA ILE A 93 -14.53 1.50 14.55
C ILE A 93 -15.06 1.33 15.97
N ARG A 94 -14.59 2.13 16.93
CA ARG A 94 -14.98 2.06 18.34
C ARG A 94 -16.45 2.40 18.56
N ASP A 95 -17.00 3.31 17.77
CA ASP A 95 -18.42 3.71 17.87
C ASP A 95 -19.39 2.64 17.34
N ARG A 96 -18.88 1.54 16.75
CA ARG A 96 -19.72 0.49 16.14
C ARG A 96 -19.83 -0.74 17.00
N ALA A 97 -21.05 -1.07 17.43
CA ALA A 97 -21.33 -2.26 18.25
C ALA A 97 -20.97 -3.58 17.53
N ASP A 98 -21.12 -3.64 16.19
CA ASP A 98 -20.77 -4.82 15.39
C ASP A 98 -19.26 -5.00 15.16
N LEU A 99 -18.43 -4.04 15.59
CA LEU A 99 -16.98 -4.10 15.58
C LEU A 99 -16.36 -4.09 16.99
N ALA A 100 -17.17 -4.18 18.05
CA ALA A 100 -16.71 -4.10 19.44
C ALA A 100 -15.65 -5.16 19.79
N ASP A 101 -15.72 -6.33 19.17
CA ASP A 101 -14.78 -7.44 19.38
C ASP A 101 -13.55 -7.38 18.43
N ALA A 102 -13.40 -6.32 17.63
CA ALA A 102 -12.27 -6.19 16.71
C ALA A 102 -10.96 -6.00 17.47
N ARG A 103 -10.00 -6.89 17.26
CA ARG A 103 -8.63 -6.78 17.77
C ARG A 103 -7.63 -6.45 16.67
N VAL A 104 -7.90 -6.88 15.45
CA VAL A 104 -7.07 -6.63 14.29
C VAL A 104 -7.68 -5.53 13.45
N VAL A 105 -6.91 -4.50 13.13
CA VAL A 105 -7.28 -3.44 12.18
C VAL A 105 -6.24 -3.32 11.08
N LEU A 106 -6.69 -3.03 9.87
CA LEU A 106 -5.81 -2.69 8.76
C LEU A 106 -5.94 -1.21 8.42
N VAL A 107 -4.82 -0.54 8.10
CA VAL A 107 -4.81 0.79 7.50
C VAL A 107 -4.30 0.69 6.07
N HIS A 108 -5.09 1.17 5.12
CA HIS A 108 -4.80 1.00 3.70
C HIS A 108 -4.94 2.29 2.90
N ASP A 109 -4.00 2.55 2.00
CA ASP A 109 -4.10 3.65 1.03
C ASP A 109 -5.18 3.33 -0.02
N ALA A 110 -6.23 4.14 -0.13
CA ALA A 110 -7.29 3.99 -1.13
C ALA A 110 -6.78 3.94 -2.58
N VAL A 111 -5.56 4.39 -2.82
CA VAL A 111 -4.93 4.44 -4.14
C VAL A 111 -3.97 3.27 -4.41
N ARG A 112 -4.11 2.15 -3.70
CA ARG A 112 -3.42 0.87 -3.98
C ARG A 112 -4.42 -0.25 -4.33
N PRO A 113 -5.14 -0.13 -5.44
CA PRO A 113 -6.28 -1.01 -5.77
C PRO A 113 -5.91 -2.45 -6.10
N LEU A 114 -4.64 -2.73 -6.37
CA LEU A 114 -4.20 -4.01 -6.91
C LEU A 114 -3.44 -4.88 -5.91
N VAL A 115 -3.56 -4.58 -4.61
CA VAL A 115 -2.96 -5.42 -3.57
C VAL A 115 -3.56 -6.84 -3.65
N PRO A 116 -2.73 -7.90 -3.68
CA PRO A 116 -3.25 -9.27 -3.69
C PRO A 116 -3.91 -9.64 -2.36
N ALA A 117 -5.02 -10.38 -2.41
CA ALA A 117 -5.69 -10.91 -1.22
C ALA A 117 -4.75 -11.70 -0.30
N THR A 118 -3.78 -12.42 -0.88
CA THR A 118 -2.76 -13.17 -0.13
C THR A 118 -1.82 -12.27 0.68
N VAL A 119 -1.59 -11.02 0.26
CA VAL A 119 -0.82 -10.03 1.05
C VAL A 119 -1.65 -9.57 2.23
N VAL A 120 -2.92 -9.20 2.01
CA VAL A 120 -3.86 -8.80 3.05
C VAL A 120 -4.00 -9.89 4.11
N ALA A 121 -4.28 -11.13 3.69
CA ALA A 121 -4.40 -12.28 4.60
C ALA A 121 -3.12 -12.55 5.40
N ARG A 122 -1.93 -12.32 4.81
CA ARG A 122 -0.65 -12.46 5.49
C ARG A 122 -0.46 -11.44 6.59
N VAL A 123 -0.87 -10.19 6.34
CA VAL A 123 -0.85 -9.11 7.34
C VAL A 123 -1.77 -9.45 8.50
N ILE A 124 -3.03 -9.84 8.25
CA ILE A 124 -3.98 -10.25 9.28
C ILE A 124 -3.43 -11.40 10.13
N ARG A 125 -2.88 -12.42 9.47
CA ARG A 125 -2.32 -13.58 10.14
C ARG A 125 -1.16 -13.19 11.06
N SER A 126 -0.25 -12.32 10.61
CA SER A 126 0.91 -11.90 11.42
C SER A 126 0.49 -11.21 12.72
N ILE A 127 -0.57 -10.38 12.69
CA ILE A 127 -1.11 -9.78 13.93
C ILE A 127 -1.74 -10.85 14.83
N ARG A 128 -2.50 -11.79 14.27
CA ARG A 128 -3.08 -12.91 15.04
C ARG A 128 -2.04 -13.83 15.64
N GLU A 129 -0.84 -13.91 15.05
CA GLU A 129 0.31 -14.66 15.55
C GLU A 129 1.14 -13.88 16.59
N GLY A 130 0.70 -12.65 16.97
CA GLY A 130 1.27 -11.89 18.09
C GLY A 130 2.11 -10.67 17.68
N ALA A 131 2.24 -10.33 16.39
CA ALA A 131 2.81 -9.06 16.01
C ALA A 131 1.84 -7.92 16.38
N VAL A 132 2.35 -6.80 16.89
CA VAL A 132 1.52 -5.64 17.25
C VAL A 132 1.36 -4.64 16.12
N ALA A 133 2.35 -4.57 15.21
CA ALA A 133 2.34 -3.73 14.03
C ALA A 133 3.11 -4.44 12.90
N VAL A 134 2.55 -4.48 11.69
CA VAL A 134 3.16 -5.18 10.55
C VAL A 134 2.83 -4.49 9.23
N ALA A 135 3.81 -4.44 8.31
CA ALA A 135 3.57 -4.00 6.94
C ALA A 135 4.12 -4.97 5.89
N PRO A 136 3.47 -5.05 4.73
CA PRO A 136 4.10 -5.68 3.57
C PRO A 136 5.19 -4.76 3.01
N ALA A 137 6.29 -5.38 2.58
CA ALA A 137 7.38 -4.65 1.97
C ALA A 137 8.01 -5.43 0.82
N ILE A 138 8.67 -4.71 -0.08
CA ILE A 138 9.49 -5.26 -1.16
C ILE A 138 10.91 -4.72 -1.07
N PRO A 139 11.93 -5.47 -1.55
CA PRO A 139 13.29 -4.94 -1.68
C PRO A 139 13.34 -3.73 -2.61
N VAL A 140 14.27 -2.83 -2.38
CA VAL A 140 14.56 -1.71 -3.27
C VAL A 140 15.45 -2.19 -4.41
N ALA A 141 14.99 -2.04 -5.66
CA ALA A 141 15.71 -2.51 -6.85
C ALA A 141 16.73 -1.50 -7.37
N ASP A 142 16.43 -0.21 -7.27
CA ASP A 142 17.25 0.87 -7.80
C ASP A 142 18.42 1.24 -6.89
N SER A 143 19.46 1.86 -7.46
CA SER A 143 20.53 2.49 -6.67
C SER A 143 19.99 3.74 -5.97
N ILE A 144 20.14 3.81 -4.64
CA ILE A 144 19.66 4.92 -3.82
C ILE A 144 20.80 5.86 -3.51
N ARG A 145 20.49 7.15 -3.58
CA ARG A 145 21.36 8.21 -3.10
C ARG A 145 20.59 9.14 -2.17
N ALA A 146 21.21 9.51 -1.08
CA ALA A 146 20.72 10.58 -0.22
C ALA A 146 21.27 11.91 -0.72
N GLU A 147 20.41 12.91 -0.84
CA GLU A 147 20.78 14.28 -1.15
C GLU A 147 20.96 15.06 0.16
N GLY A 148 22.16 15.59 0.37
CA GLY A 148 22.47 16.43 1.52
C GLY A 148 21.93 17.86 1.34
N PRO A 149 21.96 18.68 2.41
CA PRO A 149 21.51 20.07 2.36
C PRO A 149 22.27 20.94 1.34
N ASP A 150 23.49 20.54 1.00
CA ASP A 150 24.38 21.17 0.01
C ASP A 150 24.17 20.66 -1.42
N GLY A 151 23.16 19.82 -1.65
CA GLY A 151 22.87 19.20 -2.95
C GLY A 151 23.82 18.04 -3.33
N ARG A 152 24.77 17.66 -2.46
CA ARG A 152 25.65 16.52 -2.71
C ARG A 152 24.92 15.20 -2.56
N LEU A 153 25.14 14.30 -3.51
CA LEU A 153 24.57 12.97 -3.50
C LEU A 153 25.54 11.96 -2.86
N THR A 154 25.09 11.27 -1.82
CA THR A 154 25.83 10.19 -1.18
C THR A 154 25.15 8.85 -1.47
N ILE A 155 25.95 7.80 -1.70
CA ILE A 155 25.42 6.46 -1.93
C ILE A 155 24.82 5.90 -0.64
N VAL A 156 23.64 5.29 -0.78
CA VAL A 156 23.00 4.54 0.34
C VAL A 156 23.02 3.07 -0.02
N ASP A 157 23.48 2.22 0.90
CA ASP A 157 23.38 0.78 0.73
C ASP A 157 21.89 0.40 0.69
N ARG A 158 21.46 -0.20 -0.43
CA ARG A 158 20.07 -0.58 -0.64
C ARG A 158 19.69 -1.94 -0.06
N ASP A 159 20.66 -2.80 0.22
CA ASP A 159 20.40 -4.19 0.62
C ASP A 159 19.56 -4.29 1.91
N PRO A 160 19.76 -3.46 2.95
CA PRO A 160 18.87 -3.41 4.10
C PRO A 160 17.56 -2.64 3.86
N LEU A 161 17.44 -1.86 2.78
CA LEU A 161 16.26 -1.02 2.54
C LEU A 161 15.05 -1.84 2.08
N ARG A 162 13.89 -1.41 2.55
CA ARG A 162 12.60 -1.99 2.17
C ARG A 162 11.63 -0.89 1.78
N ALA A 163 10.98 -1.05 0.63
CA ALA A 163 9.89 -0.17 0.24
C ALA A 163 8.60 -0.66 0.91
N ILE A 164 8.12 0.11 1.88
CA ILE A 164 6.95 -0.22 2.68
C ILE A 164 5.68 0.00 1.87
N GLN A 165 4.75 -0.93 1.99
CA GLN A 165 3.46 -0.90 1.32
C GLN A 165 2.32 -0.92 2.33
N THR A 166 1.08 -0.82 1.83
CA THR A 166 -0.13 -1.05 2.62
C THR A 166 -0.95 -2.18 1.99
N PRO A 167 -1.84 -2.88 2.78
CA PRO A 167 -2.30 -2.52 4.11
C PRO A 167 -1.23 -2.73 5.18
N GLN A 168 -1.14 -1.81 6.11
CA GLN A 168 -0.44 -2.00 7.37
C GLN A 168 -1.43 -2.59 8.38
N GLY A 169 -1.05 -3.61 9.13
CA GLY A 169 -1.88 -4.27 10.12
C GLY A 169 -1.43 -3.96 11.53
N PHE A 170 -2.41 -3.90 12.45
CA PHE A 170 -2.15 -3.53 13.84
C PHE A 170 -3.05 -4.29 14.79
N ASP A 171 -2.56 -4.51 16.00
CA ASP A 171 -3.44 -4.64 17.16
C ASP A 171 -4.17 -3.30 17.34
N LEU A 172 -5.49 -3.33 17.45
CA LEU A 172 -6.32 -2.11 17.44
C LEU A 172 -6.05 -1.23 18.67
N ASP A 173 -5.89 -1.83 19.85
CA ASP A 173 -5.63 -1.10 21.10
C ASP A 173 -4.25 -0.44 21.04
N VAL A 174 -3.25 -1.15 20.53
CA VAL A 174 -1.90 -0.62 20.34
C VAL A 174 -1.88 0.53 19.35
N LEU A 175 -2.57 0.41 18.22
CA LEU A 175 -2.64 1.49 17.23
C LEU A 175 -3.29 2.75 17.82
N GLU A 176 -4.42 2.58 18.52
CA GLU A 176 -5.15 3.69 19.16
C GLU A 176 -4.28 4.40 20.19
N ALA A 177 -3.65 3.65 21.10
CA ALA A 177 -2.76 4.19 22.11
C ALA A 177 -1.54 4.91 21.50
N SER A 178 -0.95 4.34 20.44
CA SER A 178 0.18 4.95 19.74
C SER A 178 -0.20 6.26 19.07
N HIS A 179 -1.38 6.33 18.45
CA HIS A 179 -1.89 7.58 17.87
C HIS A 179 -2.20 8.64 18.92
N ALA A 180 -2.72 8.26 20.10
CA ALA A 180 -2.94 9.17 21.21
C ALA A 180 -1.59 9.74 21.71
N TYR A 181 -0.61 8.86 21.98
CA TYR A 181 0.73 9.25 22.38
C TYR A 181 1.38 10.23 21.38
N ALA A 182 1.37 9.89 20.08
CA ALA A 182 1.96 10.76 19.05
C ALA A 182 1.27 12.14 19.01
N ALA A 183 -0.05 12.19 19.21
CA ALA A 183 -0.80 13.45 19.24
C ALA A 183 -0.43 14.30 20.47
N GLU A 184 -0.29 13.70 21.65
CA GLU A 184 0.12 14.38 22.89
C GLU A 184 1.56 14.92 22.81
N GLN A 185 2.44 14.17 22.15
CA GLN A 185 3.85 14.56 21.98
C GLN A 185 4.09 15.47 20.77
N GLY A 186 3.06 15.79 19.97
CA GLY A 186 3.19 16.59 18.75
C GLY A 186 4.06 15.92 17.68
N ILE A 187 4.12 14.58 17.66
CA ILE A 187 4.89 13.80 16.69
C ILE A 187 4.08 13.64 15.40
N ASP A 188 4.66 14.08 14.28
CA ASP A 188 4.08 13.87 12.94
C ASP A 188 4.85 12.77 12.22
N CYS A 189 4.13 11.72 11.82
CA CYS A 189 4.66 10.53 11.18
C CYS A 189 4.11 10.37 9.76
N THR A 190 4.92 9.78 8.88
CA THR A 190 4.55 9.58 7.47
C THR A 190 3.61 8.40 7.25
N ASP A 191 3.63 7.41 8.16
CA ASP A 191 2.78 6.23 8.14
C ASP A 191 2.48 5.72 9.57
N ASP A 192 1.60 4.71 9.67
CA ASP A 192 1.13 4.24 10.98
C ASP A 192 2.10 3.27 11.65
N LEU A 193 3.03 2.65 10.90
CA LEU A 193 4.16 1.94 11.50
C LEU A 193 5.03 2.90 12.31
N SER A 194 5.40 4.03 11.72
CA SER A 194 6.23 5.04 12.39
C SER A 194 5.55 5.63 13.64
N VAL A 195 4.20 5.68 13.65
CA VAL A 195 3.43 6.05 14.85
C VAL A 195 3.63 5.03 15.97
N CYS A 196 3.56 3.74 15.66
CA CYS A 196 3.80 2.68 16.65
C CYS A 196 5.26 2.63 17.10
N GLU A 197 6.23 2.84 16.20
CA GLU A 197 7.65 2.91 16.54
C GLU A 197 7.95 4.09 17.49
N ALA A 198 7.35 5.25 17.23
CA ALA A 198 7.48 6.42 18.11
C ALA A 198 6.90 6.17 19.52
N ALA A 199 5.90 5.31 19.65
CA ALA A 199 5.34 4.85 20.92
C ALA A 199 6.14 3.68 21.56
N GLY A 200 7.27 3.26 20.97
CA GLY A 200 8.17 2.23 21.50
C GLY A 200 7.81 0.80 21.10
N HIS A 201 6.89 0.59 20.17
CA HIS A 201 6.52 -0.74 19.71
C HIS A 201 7.43 -1.26 18.59
N GLN A 202 7.69 -2.55 18.60
CA GLN A 202 8.40 -3.22 17.51
C GLN A 202 7.47 -3.45 16.31
N VAL A 203 7.99 -3.20 15.11
CA VAL A 203 7.27 -3.44 13.86
C VAL A 203 7.83 -4.66 13.14
N ALA A 204 6.94 -5.41 12.48
CA ALA A 204 7.29 -6.57 11.70
C ALA A 204 7.07 -6.31 10.19
N ILE A 205 7.82 -7.03 9.36
CA ILE A 205 7.71 -6.93 7.91
C ILE A 205 7.30 -8.29 7.33
N VAL A 206 6.33 -8.28 6.43
CA VAL A 206 5.93 -9.45 5.64
C VAL A 206 6.17 -9.20 4.16
N LYS A 207 6.21 -10.28 3.36
CA LYS A 207 6.42 -10.19 1.92
C LYS A 207 5.27 -9.45 1.24
N GLY A 208 5.57 -8.31 0.61
CA GLY A 208 4.68 -7.52 -0.22
C GLY A 208 4.55 -8.03 -1.67
N ALA A 209 4.04 -7.18 -2.55
CA ALA A 209 3.89 -7.50 -3.97
C ALA A 209 4.13 -6.26 -4.85
N MET A 210 4.77 -6.45 -6.01
CA MET A 210 4.98 -5.37 -6.99
C MET A 210 3.65 -4.77 -7.49
N THR A 211 2.59 -5.58 -7.55
CA THR A 211 1.26 -5.12 -7.93
C THR A 211 0.57 -4.24 -6.90
N SER A 212 1.09 -4.17 -5.65
CA SER A 212 0.60 -3.25 -4.61
C SER A 212 1.10 -1.81 -4.82
N LEU A 213 1.33 -1.40 -6.08
CA LEU A 213 1.78 -0.06 -6.40
C LEU A 213 0.80 1.01 -5.88
N LYS A 214 1.34 2.16 -5.52
CA LYS A 214 0.56 3.34 -5.14
C LYS A 214 0.36 4.21 -6.39
N ILE A 215 -0.89 4.41 -6.80
CA ILE A 215 -1.21 5.31 -7.91
C ILE A 215 -0.98 6.75 -7.43
N THR A 216 0.08 7.40 -7.92
CA THR A 216 0.45 8.77 -7.57
C THR A 216 0.42 9.72 -8.78
N SER A 217 0.58 9.17 -9.97
CA SER A 217 0.63 9.86 -11.26
C SER A 217 -0.26 9.20 -12.31
N ALA A 218 -0.42 9.82 -13.48
CA ALA A 218 -1.11 9.21 -14.63
C ALA A 218 -0.37 7.95 -15.12
N THR A 219 0.97 7.96 -15.12
CA THR A 219 1.79 6.81 -15.51
C THR A 219 1.55 5.59 -14.61
N ASP A 220 1.32 5.82 -13.30
CA ASP A 220 0.98 4.72 -12.38
C ASP A 220 -0.38 4.10 -12.72
N LEU A 221 -1.32 4.91 -13.23
CA LEU A 221 -2.63 4.43 -13.67
C LEU A 221 -2.49 3.53 -14.92
N ASP A 222 -1.63 3.91 -15.87
CA ASP A 222 -1.32 3.10 -17.05
C ASP A 222 -0.66 1.78 -16.65
N LEU A 223 0.27 1.82 -15.70
CA LEU A 223 0.90 0.62 -15.15
C LEU A 223 -0.11 -0.28 -14.44
N ALA A 224 -1.04 0.30 -13.68
CA ALA A 224 -2.13 -0.45 -13.06
C ALA A 224 -3.04 -1.13 -14.09
N HIS A 225 -3.35 -0.45 -15.21
CA HIS A 225 -4.07 -1.06 -16.33
C HIS A 225 -3.32 -2.27 -16.93
N ALA A 226 -1.98 -2.14 -17.11
CA ALA A 226 -1.16 -3.24 -17.60
C ALA A 226 -1.20 -4.45 -16.65
N PHE A 227 -1.12 -4.25 -15.34
CA PHE A 227 -1.25 -5.32 -14.36
C PHE A 227 -2.63 -6.01 -14.40
N LEU A 228 -3.71 -5.25 -14.59
CA LEU A 228 -5.05 -5.84 -14.74
C LEU A 228 -5.14 -6.71 -15.99
N LYS A 229 -4.62 -6.26 -17.13
CA LYS A 229 -4.57 -7.05 -18.36
C LYS A 229 -3.79 -8.35 -18.17
N LEU A 230 -2.66 -8.30 -17.48
CA LEU A 230 -1.87 -9.50 -17.17
C LEU A 230 -2.62 -10.48 -16.26
N ARG A 231 -3.33 -9.98 -15.23
CA ARG A 231 -4.19 -10.80 -14.36
C ARG A 231 -5.32 -11.50 -15.16
N ALA A 232 -5.96 -10.77 -16.07
CA ALA A 232 -7.03 -11.31 -16.91
C ALA A 232 -6.52 -12.30 -18.00
N GLY A 233 -5.22 -12.53 -18.10
CA GLY A 233 -4.64 -13.41 -19.12
C GLY A 233 -4.58 -12.83 -20.53
N ILE A 234 -5.06 -11.61 -20.73
CA ILE A 234 -5.17 -10.95 -22.05
C ILE A 234 -3.78 -10.70 -22.69
N GLY A 235 -2.72 -10.60 -21.86
CA GLY A 235 -1.35 -10.39 -22.34
C GLY A 235 -0.56 -11.67 -22.63
N ARG A 236 -0.94 -12.81 -22.07
CA ARG A 236 -0.15 -14.07 -22.17
C ARG A 236 -0.14 -14.66 -23.59
N HIS A 237 -1.21 -14.48 -24.36
CA HIS A 237 -1.30 -14.97 -25.74
C HIS A 237 -0.45 -14.13 -26.71
N SER A 238 -0.40 -12.82 -26.54
CA SER A 238 0.42 -11.93 -27.38
C SER A 238 1.92 -12.15 -27.17
N PHE A 239 2.37 -12.35 -25.93
CA PHE A 239 3.79 -12.61 -25.62
C PHE A 239 4.26 -13.96 -26.17
N ARG A 240 3.43 -15.00 -26.07
CA ARG A 240 3.75 -16.32 -26.69
C ARG A 240 3.81 -16.25 -28.20
N ARG A 241 3.01 -15.40 -28.85
CA ARG A 241 3.01 -15.23 -30.32
C ARG A 241 4.24 -14.48 -30.80
N VAL A 242 4.72 -13.45 -30.06
CA VAL A 242 5.95 -12.73 -30.37
C VAL A 242 7.19 -13.62 -30.21
N LEU A 243 7.24 -14.46 -29.17
CA LEU A 243 8.34 -15.40 -28.95
C LEU A 243 8.36 -16.58 -29.96
N ARG A 244 7.22 -16.93 -30.56
CA ARG A 244 7.18 -17.98 -31.59
C ARG A 244 7.69 -17.53 -32.97
N HIS A 245 7.78 -16.22 -33.23
CA HIS A 245 8.14 -15.70 -34.54
C HIS A 245 9.55 -15.07 -34.63
N ARG A 246 10.33 -15.13 -33.55
CA ARG A 246 11.76 -14.81 -33.58
C ARG A 246 12.54 -15.89 -32.83
N PRO A 247 13.34 -16.72 -33.50
CA PRO A 247 14.36 -17.48 -32.83
C PRO A 247 15.41 -16.47 -32.33
N PHE A 248 15.34 -16.10 -31.05
CA PHE A 248 16.45 -15.42 -30.38
C PHE A 248 17.54 -16.49 -30.17
N ALA A 249 18.40 -16.62 -31.16
CA ALA A 249 19.68 -17.30 -30.99
C ALA A 249 20.57 -16.40 -30.11
N TRP A 250 20.57 -16.66 -28.83
CA TRP A 250 21.64 -16.21 -27.97
C TRP A 250 22.85 -17.08 -28.32
N PHE A 251 23.77 -16.54 -29.09
CA PHE A 251 25.10 -17.10 -29.20
C PHE A 251 25.78 -16.90 -27.85
N VAL A 252 25.80 -17.96 -27.06
CA VAL A 252 26.77 -18.13 -25.99
C VAL A 252 28.04 -18.57 -26.67
N THR A 253 28.88 -17.65 -27.08
CA THR A 253 30.27 -17.93 -27.37
C THR A 253 31.00 -18.03 -26.05
N THR A 254 31.20 -19.25 -25.62
CA THR A 254 32.22 -19.59 -24.62
C THR A 254 33.56 -19.52 -25.29
N GLU A 255 34.22 -18.38 -25.24
CA GLU A 255 35.65 -18.25 -25.40
C GLU A 255 36.17 -17.36 -24.28
N GLN A 256 36.85 -18.01 -23.34
CA GLN A 256 37.76 -17.32 -22.44
C GLN A 256 39.01 -16.90 -23.23
N PRO A 257 39.50 -15.69 -23.07
CA PRO A 257 40.91 -15.44 -23.19
C PRO A 257 41.55 -15.21 -21.81
N ALA A 258 42.77 -15.74 -21.76
CA ALA A 258 43.68 -15.78 -20.66
C ALA A 258 44.02 -14.40 -20.07
N HIS A 259 44.41 -14.48 -18.80
CA HIS A 259 45.09 -13.49 -17.98
C HIS A 259 45.98 -12.50 -18.72
N GLU A 260 45.71 -11.20 -18.50
CA GLU A 260 46.73 -10.18 -18.59
C GLU A 260 46.72 -9.28 -17.36
N VAL A 261 47.78 -9.45 -16.57
CA VAL A 261 48.09 -8.69 -15.38
C VAL A 261 48.62 -7.33 -15.81
N ILE A 262 47.86 -6.25 -15.67
CA ILE A 262 48.40 -4.90 -15.82
C ILE A 262 48.87 -4.42 -14.45
N ARG A 263 50.18 -4.33 -14.28
CA ARG A 263 50.86 -3.67 -13.17
C ARG A 263 50.78 -2.16 -13.35
N SER A 264 50.35 -1.48 -12.30
CA SER A 264 50.42 0.00 -12.19
C SER A 264 51.86 0.48 -12.06
N PRO A 265 52.29 1.54 -12.71
CA PRO A 265 53.53 2.22 -12.37
C PRO A 265 53.30 3.30 -11.31
N ARG A 266 54.36 3.58 -10.58
CA ARG A 266 54.57 4.40 -9.39
C ARG A 266 54.01 5.82 -9.45
#